data_c44b874a39debecc407c1c40e65441c3
#
_entry.id   c44b874a39debecc407c1c40e65441c3
#
_cell.length_a   1.000
_cell.length_b   1.000
_cell.length_c   1.000
_cell.angle_alpha   90.00
_cell.angle_beta   90.00
_cell.angle_gamma   90.00
#
_symmetry.space_group_name_H-M   'P 1'
#
loop_
_entity.id
_entity.type
_entity.pdbx_description
1 polymer ?
#
loop_
_entity_poly.entity_id
_entity_poly.type
_entity_poly.pdbx_seq_one_letter_code
_entity_poly.pdbx_strand_id
1 'polypeptide(L)'
;MSPFSILLRPESSAPAVRGLSLFMVMVMIASNISFAAPAIIPRPPQIAGTSYILIDAKTGHIIIEENADEALPPASLTKIMTAYVAIEEILGGNLALTDEVHISEKAWRMEGSKMFVGVDTMVEVEDLLRGIIIQSGNDASVAIAEHIAGSEEAFADMMNQYSEVLGLTESFFMNVSGLDTELYYNTMSARDLALLAQATINKHAEFYPLYAEREFTYNGIRQSNRNTLLFRDRNVDGMKTGWTDAAGYCLVASAERDGMRLISVVMGTASEEARAIETQKLLTYGFRYYETHKLYDSNQVLTNVPIFSGALNSVDLGIEDEVYITIPRGQSEEMTATVDVDEVIHAPLSDRQIMGEVRVVLENNVLYQGSVVSMQAVEQGGILKRFVDWITLLFSNMFSG
;
A
#
# COMPACT_ATOMS: atom_id res chain seq x y z
N MET A 1 -15.13 18.14 9.41
CA MET A 1 -15.72 17.74 10.70
C MET A 1 -15.47 16.26 10.83
N SER A 2 -14.57 15.87 11.71
CA SER A 2 -14.22 14.44 11.92
C SER A 2 -15.40 13.73 12.60
N PRO A 3 -15.87 12.58 12.13
CA PRO A 3 -17.01 11.87 12.73
C PRO A 3 -16.65 11.03 13.97
N PHE A 4 -15.43 11.12 14.49
CA PHE A 4 -14.97 10.23 15.56
C PHE A 4 -15.02 10.91 16.93
N SER A 5 -15.76 10.32 17.88
CA SER A 5 -15.71 10.69 19.29
C SER A 5 -14.57 9.93 19.96
N ILE A 6 -13.54 10.64 20.41
CA ILE A 6 -12.45 10.08 21.22
C ILE A 6 -12.96 9.89 22.64
N LEU A 7 -13.05 8.64 23.09
CA LEU A 7 -13.37 8.32 24.49
C LEU A 7 -12.06 8.17 25.28
N LEU A 8 -11.77 9.18 26.10
CA LEU A 8 -10.77 9.09 27.16
C LEU A 8 -11.41 8.34 28.34
N ARG A 9 -10.91 7.16 28.68
CA ARG A 9 -11.29 6.48 29.94
C ARG A 9 -10.16 6.62 30.95
N PRO A 10 -10.38 7.35 32.06
CA PRO A 10 -9.64 7.12 33.29
C PRO A 10 -10.36 6.01 34.10
N GLU A 11 -9.65 4.97 34.47
CA GLU A 11 -10.14 4.06 35.51
C GLU A 11 -10.04 4.78 36.87
N SER A 12 -11.18 5.19 37.43
CA SER A 12 -11.25 5.54 38.84
C SER A 12 -12.50 4.96 39.48
N SER A 13 -12.28 4.05 40.40
CA SER A 13 -13.25 3.62 41.40
C SER A 13 -13.47 4.73 42.44
N ALA A 14 -14.69 5.19 42.65
CA ALA A 14 -15.05 5.94 43.85
C ALA A 14 -16.51 5.76 44.25
N PRO A 15 -16.86 5.85 45.56
CA PRO A 15 -18.07 5.32 46.11
C PRO A 15 -19.25 6.29 46.09
N ALA A 16 -20.43 5.71 46.24
CA ALA A 16 -21.75 6.32 46.27
C ALA A 16 -21.95 7.39 47.36
N VAL A 17 -22.55 8.54 46.97
CA VAL A 17 -23.27 9.42 47.88
C VAL A 17 -24.73 9.54 47.44
N ARG A 18 -25.64 9.30 48.43
CA ARG A 18 -27.09 9.33 48.28
C ARG A 18 -27.63 10.75 48.36
N GLY A 19 -28.65 11.04 47.55
CA GLY A 19 -29.82 11.83 47.94
C GLY A 19 -29.97 13.17 47.27
N LEU A 20 -30.91 13.35 46.37
CA LEU A 20 -32.09 14.20 46.53
C LEU A 20 -32.97 14.17 45.30
N SER A 21 -34.28 13.88 45.50
CA SER A 21 -35.32 13.81 44.47
C SER A 21 -35.56 15.17 43.83
N LEU A 22 -35.58 15.24 42.49
CA LEU A 22 -36.21 16.35 41.77
C LEU A 22 -36.98 15.80 40.56
N PHE A 23 -38.23 16.26 40.45
CA PHE A 23 -39.20 15.90 39.40
C PHE A 23 -38.64 16.09 38.00
N MET A 24 -38.58 15.01 37.23
CA MET A 24 -38.11 15.04 35.87
C MET A 24 -39.29 14.90 34.92
N VAL A 25 -39.61 16.00 34.25
CA VAL A 25 -40.51 15.99 33.10
C VAL A 25 -39.82 15.22 31.96
N MET A 26 -40.29 14.02 31.71
CA MET A 26 -39.79 13.14 30.65
C MET A 26 -40.33 13.61 29.31
N VAL A 27 -39.57 14.48 28.62
CA VAL A 27 -39.79 14.72 27.18
C VAL A 27 -39.20 13.52 26.43
N MET A 28 -40.03 12.62 25.98
CA MET A 28 -39.64 11.58 25.03
C MET A 28 -39.30 12.24 23.68
N ILE A 29 -38.05 12.58 23.49
CA ILE A 29 -37.49 12.74 22.16
C ILE A 29 -37.25 11.32 21.67
N ALA A 30 -38.15 10.79 20.84
CA ALA A 30 -37.92 9.57 20.07
C ALA A 30 -36.80 9.89 19.07
N SER A 31 -35.55 9.77 19.49
CA SER A 31 -34.41 9.69 18.57
C SER A 31 -34.64 8.40 17.79
N ASN A 32 -34.93 8.52 16.50
CA ASN A 32 -34.85 7.40 15.58
C ASN A 32 -33.38 6.97 15.53
N ILE A 33 -32.98 6.08 16.43
CA ILE A 33 -31.72 5.35 16.33
C ILE A 33 -31.96 4.39 15.15
N SER A 34 -31.58 4.85 13.98
CA SER A 34 -31.49 3.99 12.80
C SER A 34 -30.31 3.05 13.06
N PHE A 35 -30.56 1.87 13.58
CA PHE A 35 -29.58 0.80 13.56
C PHE A 35 -29.34 0.49 12.07
N ALA A 36 -28.22 0.90 11.53
CA ALA A 36 -27.77 0.38 10.25
C ALA A 36 -27.66 -1.14 10.43
N ALA A 37 -28.40 -1.89 9.61
CA ALA A 37 -28.28 -3.34 9.62
C ALA A 37 -26.82 -3.71 9.35
N PRO A 38 -26.23 -4.67 10.08
CA PRO A 38 -24.85 -5.07 9.88
C PRO A 38 -24.64 -5.41 8.39
N ALA A 39 -23.58 -4.85 7.81
CA ALA A 39 -23.27 -5.06 6.41
C ALA A 39 -22.97 -6.55 6.19
N ILE A 40 -23.90 -7.26 5.55
CA ILE A 40 -23.72 -8.67 5.23
C ILE A 40 -22.74 -8.75 4.06
N ILE A 41 -21.50 -9.16 4.34
CA ILE A 41 -20.52 -9.46 3.29
C ILE A 41 -20.77 -10.88 2.79
N PRO A 42 -21.18 -11.06 1.53
CA PRO A 42 -21.34 -12.39 0.98
C PRO A 42 -19.99 -13.08 0.84
N ARG A 43 -19.99 -14.39 0.72
CA ARG A 43 -18.77 -15.15 0.43
C ARG A 43 -18.08 -14.61 -0.81
N PRO A 44 -16.73 -14.58 -0.82
CA PRO A 44 -15.96 -14.19 -1.99
C PRO A 44 -16.34 -14.97 -3.24
N PRO A 45 -16.24 -14.39 -4.43
CA PRO A 45 -16.47 -15.09 -5.67
C PRO A 45 -15.43 -16.20 -5.85
N GLN A 46 -15.84 -17.30 -6.47
CA GLN A 46 -14.88 -18.30 -6.95
C GLN A 46 -14.15 -17.76 -8.16
N ILE A 47 -12.81 -17.87 -8.13
CA ILE A 47 -11.90 -17.39 -9.17
C ILE A 47 -11.29 -18.62 -9.87
N ALA A 48 -11.37 -18.64 -11.18
CA ALA A 48 -10.79 -19.69 -12.01
C ALA A 48 -9.32 -19.37 -12.36
N GLY A 49 -8.47 -19.37 -11.34
CA GLY A 49 -7.03 -19.18 -11.41
C GLY A 49 -6.32 -20.15 -10.46
N THR A 50 -5.04 -20.38 -10.67
CA THR A 50 -4.21 -21.23 -9.77
C THR A 50 -3.94 -20.52 -8.45
N SER A 51 -3.61 -19.22 -8.52
CA SER A 51 -3.31 -18.37 -7.38
C SER A 51 -3.88 -16.97 -7.63
N TYR A 52 -4.38 -16.33 -6.58
CA TYR A 52 -4.86 -14.95 -6.68
C TYR A 52 -4.84 -14.23 -5.33
N ILE A 53 -4.78 -12.90 -5.42
CA ILE A 53 -4.91 -12.01 -4.27
C ILE A 53 -5.57 -10.69 -4.69
N LEU A 54 -6.36 -10.12 -3.78
CA LEU A 54 -6.90 -8.77 -3.87
C LEU A 54 -6.53 -8.01 -2.61
N ILE A 55 -5.82 -6.90 -2.77
CA ILE A 55 -5.44 -6.02 -1.67
C ILE A 55 -5.90 -4.58 -1.91
N ASP A 56 -6.02 -3.83 -0.83
CA ASP A 56 -6.05 -2.37 -0.88
C ASP A 56 -4.62 -1.83 -1.02
N ALA A 57 -4.37 -1.01 -2.03
CA ALA A 57 -3.04 -0.50 -2.33
C ALA A 57 -2.51 0.47 -1.26
N LYS A 58 -3.39 1.17 -0.56
CA LYS A 58 -3.01 2.18 0.45
C LYS A 58 -2.66 1.55 1.78
N THR A 59 -3.46 0.56 2.21
CA THR A 59 -3.35 -0.06 3.53
C THR A 59 -2.61 -1.40 3.53
N GLY A 60 -2.47 -2.04 2.37
CA GLY A 60 -1.99 -3.41 2.26
C GLY A 60 -2.99 -4.46 2.77
N HIS A 61 -4.21 -4.04 3.17
CA HIS A 61 -5.22 -4.96 3.68
C HIS A 61 -5.62 -6.00 2.62
N ILE A 62 -5.49 -7.27 2.99
CA ILE A 62 -5.84 -8.40 2.13
C ILE A 62 -7.34 -8.63 2.23
N ILE A 63 -8.05 -8.47 1.12
CA ILE A 63 -9.50 -8.64 1.03
C ILE A 63 -9.85 -10.09 0.72
N ILE A 64 -9.12 -10.70 -0.21
CA ILE A 64 -9.28 -12.08 -0.65
C ILE A 64 -7.95 -12.63 -1.10
N GLU A 65 -7.68 -13.88 -0.79
CA GLU A 65 -6.53 -14.60 -1.31
C GLU A 65 -6.77 -16.10 -1.41
N GLU A 66 -6.09 -16.76 -2.33
CA GLU A 66 -6.00 -18.22 -2.42
C GLU A 66 -4.67 -18.60 -3.06
N ASN A 67 -3.94 -19.51 -2.42
CA ASN A 67 -2.59 -19.95 -2.82
C ASN A 67 -1.63 -18.77 -3.08
N ALA A 68 -1.80 -17.66 -2.34
CA ALA A 68 -1.12 -16.40 -2.63
C ALA A 68 0.41 -16.46 -2.47
N ASP A 69 0.92 -17.41 -1.68
CA ASP A 69 2.35 -17.63 -1.43
C ASP A 69 2.96 -18.74 -2.31
N GLU A 70 2.19 -19.33 -3.22
CA GLU A 70 2.71 -20.34 -4.14
C GLU A 70 3.64 -19.69 -5.17
N ALA A 71 4.90 -20.14 -5.22
CA ALA A 71 5.90 -19.70 -6.20
C ALA A 71 5.57 -20.29 -7.57
N LEU A 72 5.11 -19.46 -8.49
CA LEU A 72 4.67 -19.82 -9.83
C LEU A 72 5.51 -19.11 -10.90
N PRO A 73 5.61 -19.63 -12.13
CA PRO A 73 6.17 -18.89 -13.24
C PRO A 73 5.37 -17.61 -13.51
N PRO A 74 5.97 -16.42 -13.43
CA PRO A 74 5.25 -15.14 -13.61
C PRO A 74 5.06 -14.76 -15.07
N ALA A 75 5.75 -15.44 -16.00
CA ALA A 75 5.86 -15.00 -17.38
C ALA A 75 6.25 -13.50 -17.44
N SER A 76 5.65 -12.73 -18.36
CA SER A 76 5.94 -11.30 -18.51
C SER A 76 5.48 -10.40 -17.34
N LEU A 77 4.90 -10.92 -16.26
CA LEU A 77 4.74 -10.15 -15.02
C LEU A 77 6.10 -9.78 -14.40
N THR A 78 7.15 -10.57 -14.68
CA THR A 78 8.57 -10.24 -14.41
C THR A 78 8.92 -8.78 -14.75
N LYS A 79 8.36 -8.27 -15.86
CA LYS A 79 8.68 -6.93 -16.35
C LYS A 79 8.19 -5.79 -15.46
N ILE A 80 7.35 -6.07 -14.48
CA ILE A 80 7.03 -5.10 -13.42
C ILE A 80 8.31 -4.82 -12.63
N MET A 81 9.08 -5.87 -12.25
CA MET A 81 10.36 -5.71 -11.57
C MET A 81 11.42 -5.08 -12.49
N THR A 82 11.46 -5.44 -13.76
CA THR A 82 12.39 -4.84 -14.73
C THR A 82 12.17 -3.33 -14.85
N ALA A 83 10.91 -2.90 -14.99
CA ALA A 83 10.55 -1.49 -15.01
C ALA A 83 10.80 -0.81 -13.65
N TYR A 84 10.53 -1.51 -12.54
CA TYR A 84 10.77 -1.02 -11.17
C TYR A 84 12.25 -0.66 -10.99
N VAL A 85 13.17 -1.58 -11.29
CA VAL A 85 14.62 -1.35 -11.15
C VAL A 85 15.07 -0.20 -12.05
N ALA A 86 14.62 -0.15 -13.31
CA ALA A 86 14.98 0.95 -14.22
C ALA A 86 14.50 2.31 -13.72
N ILE A 87 13.30 2.37 -13.12
CA ILE A 87 12.77 3.61 -12.53
C ILE A 87 13.53 3.99 -11.26
N GLU A 88 13.94 3.03 -10.42
CA GLU A 88 14.81 3.30 -9.26
C GLU A 88 16.16 3.92 -9.69
N GLU A 89 16.76 3.47 -10.80
CA GLU A 89 17.97 4.06 -11.36
C GLU A 89 17.74 5.49 -11.86
N ILE A 90 16.56 5.79 -12.42
CA ILE A 90 16.17 7.14 -12.82
C ILE A 90 16.00 8.04 -11.58
N LEU A 91 15.29 7.59 -10.58
CA LEU A 91 15.08 8.33 -9.33
C LEU A 91 16.39 8.52 -8.54
N GLY A 92 17.31 7.55 -8.65
CA GLY A 92 18.66 7.63 -8.08
C GLY A 92 19.60 8.57 -8.85
N GLY A 93 19.18 9.09 -10.03
CA GLY A 93 19.97 9.98 -10.87
C GLY A 93 21.08 9.27 -11.66
N ASN A 94 21.06 7.94 -11.75
CA ASN A 94 22.01 7.12 -12.51
C ASN A 94 21.58 6.94 -13.96
N LEU A 95 20.32 7.21 -14.28
CA LEU A 95 19.73 7.07 -15.62
C LEU A 95 18.78 8.25 -15.87
N ALA A 96 18.70 8.75 -17.11
CA ALA A 96 17.74 9.75 -17.52
C ALA A 96 16.77 9.18 -18.57
N LEU A 97 15.53 9.68 -18.60
CA LEU A 97 14.53 9.27 -19.62
C LEU A 97 15.01 9.56 -21.05
N THR A 98 15.86 10.57 -21.23
CA THR A 98 16.42 11.01 -22.52
C THR A 98 17.73 10.33 -22.87
N ASP A 99 18.26 9.44 -22.02
CA ASP A 99 19.47 8.71 -22.35
C ASP A 99 19.22 7.76 -23.51
N GLU A 100 20.19 7.71 -24.43
CA GLU A 100 20.14 6.84 -25.60
C GLU A 100 20.79 5.49 -25.29
N VAL A 101 20.02 4.42 -25.45
CA VAL A 101 20.42 3.03 -25.24
C VAL A 101 20.79 2.38 -26.56
N HIS A 102 22.02 1.88 -26.65
CA HIS A 102 22.47 1.10 -27.80
C HIS A 102 21.78 -0.28 -27.82
N ILE A 103 21.20 -0.64 -28.96
CA ILE A 103 20.50 -1.92 -29.12
C ILE A 103 21.48 -2.98 -29.60
N SER A 104 21.80 -3.92 -28.72
CA SER A 104 22.66 -5.06 -29.03
C SER A 104 22.00 -6.08 -29.97
N GLU A 105 22.80 -6.95 -30.59
CA GLU A 105 22.29 -8.09 -31.37
C GLU A 105 21.48 -9.04 -30.47
N LYS A 106 21.85 -9.25 -29.18
CA LYS A 106 21.12 -10.07 -28.22
C LYS A 106 19.71 -9.49 -28.01
N ALA A 107 19.60 -8.21 -27.68
CA ALA A 107 18.31 -7.53 -27.47
C ALA A 107 17.42 -7.60 -28.74
N TRP A 108 17.98 -7.27 -29.91
CA TRP A 108 17.24 -7.34 -31.18
C TRP A 108 16.74 -8.74 -31.52
N ARG A 109 17.52 -9.79 -31.24
CA ARG A 109 17.17 -11.19 -31.52
C ARG A 109 16.13 -11.78 -30.57
N MET A 110 15.82 -11.11 -29.44
CA MET A 110 14.86 -11.64 -28.47
C MET A 110 13.58 -12.10 -29.16
N GLU A 111 13.08 -13.24 -28.74
CA GLU A 111 11.83 -13.84 -29.24
C GLU A 111 10.62 -13.38 -28.42
N GLY A 112 9.43 -13.77 -28.84
CA GLY A 112 8.17 -13.48 -28.18
C GLY A 112 7.68 -12.05 -28.43
N SER A 113 7.27 -11.35 -27.37
CA SER A 113 6.74 -9.98 -27.49
C SER A 113 7.84 -8.95 -27.71
N LYS A 114 7.65 -8.05 -28.69
CA LYS A 114 8.65 -7.03 -29.09
C LYS A 114 8.05 -5.65 -29.25
N MET A 115 8.83 -4.62 -28.94
CA MET A 115 8.55 -3.27 -29.42
C MET A 115 9.13 -3.01 -30.81
N PHE A 116 9.95 -3.93 -31.34
CA PHE A 116 10.62 -3.92 -32.65
C PHE A 116 11.76 -2.87 -32.73
N VAL A 117 12.67 -2.92 -31.76
CA VAL A 117 13.93 -2.17 -31.83
C VAL A 117 14.83 -2.64 -32.98
N GLY A 118 15.61 -1.74 -33.56
CA GLY A 118 16.58 -2.06 -34.62
C GLY A 118 17.95 -2.39 -34.04
N VAL A 119 18.64 -3.42 -34.59
CA VAL A 119 20.03 -3.69 -34.18
C VAL A 119 20.94 -2.50 -34.49
N ASP A 120 21.90 -2.23 -33.63
CA ASP A 120 22.87 -1.11 -33.75
C ASP A 120 22.21 0.29 -33.83
N THR A 121 20.95 0.43 -33.42
CA THR A 121 20.28 1.74 -33.27
C THR A 121 20.39 2.23 -31.84
N MET A 122 20.12 3.52 -31.65
CA MET A 122 19.97 4.16 -30.33
C MET A 122 18.50 4.38 -30.07
N VAL A 123 18.03 4.08 -28.85
CA VAL A 123 16.63 4.22 -28.42
C VAL A 123 16.59 4.91 -27.05
N GLU A 124 15.74 5.92 -26.88
CA GLU A 124 15.59 6.60 -25.61
C GLU A 124 15.02 5.66 -24.53
N VAL A 125 15.49 5.83 -23.30
CA VAL A 125 15.00 5.08 -22.11
C VAL A 125 13.50 5.18 -21.96
N GLU A 126 12.90 6.35 -22.21
CA GLU A 126 11.46 6.58 -22.14
C GLU A 126 10.68 5.66 -23.11
N ASP A 127 11.17 5.51 -24.34
CA ASP A 127 10.56 4.61 -25.33
C ASP A 127 10.73 3.14 -24.96
N LEU A 128 11.89 2.76 -24.39
CA LEU A 128 12.10 1.39 -23.90
C LEU A 128 11.16 1.07 -22.74
N LEU A 129 10.94 1.99 -21.79
CA LEU A 129 9.98 1.80 -20.70
C LEU A 129 8.57 1.61 -21.23
N ARG A 130 8.12 2.43 -22.19
CA ARG A 130 6.81 2.21 -22.86
C ARG A 130 6.75 0.86 -23.56
N GLY A 131 7.82 0.49 -24.25
CA GLY A 131 7.94 -0.82 -24.90
C GLY A 131 7.80 -1.99 -23.92
N ILE A 132 8.43 -1.91 -22.75
CA ILE A 132 8.36 -2.91 -21.67
C ILE A 132 6.95 -2.98 -21.08
N ILE A 133 6.37 -1.85 -20.73
CA ILE A 133 5.10 -1.75 -19.99
C ILE A 133 3.92 -2.08 -20.90
N ILE A 134 3.82 -1.41 -22.05
CA ILE A 134 2.64 -1.47 -22.93
C ILE A 134 2.67 -2.71 -23.79
N GLN A 135 3.80 -2.94 -24.49
CA GLN A 135 3.95 -4.03 -25.44
C GLN A 135 4.50 -5.31 -24.85
N SER A 136 5.05 -5.21 -23.62
CA SER A 136 5.74 -6.35 -23.02
C SER A 136 6.99 -6.76 -23.82
N GLY A 137 7.72 -5.79 -24.40
CA GLY A 137 8.88 -6.00 -25.26
C GLY A 137 10.01 -6.73 -24.54
N ASN A 138 10.34 -7.95 -25.00
CA ASN A 138 11.50 -8.68 -24.51
C ASN A 138 12.80 -8.01 -24.99
N ASP A 139 12.79 -7.52 -26.23
CA ASP A 139 13.85 -6.74 -26.84
C ASP A 139 14.17 -5.46 -26.02
N ALA A 140 13.16 -4.70 -25.64
CA ALA A 140 13.31 -3.51 -24.80
C ALA A 140 13.82 -3.85 -23.39
N SER A 141 13.35 -4.99 -22.82
CA SER A 141 13.76 -5.44 -21.48
C SER A 141 15.25 -5.79 -21.43
N VAL A 142 15.75 -6.50 -22.45
CA VAL A 142 17.17 -6.85 -22.53
C VAL A 142 18.01 -5.60 -22.82
N ALA A 143 17.57 -4.71 -23.72
CA ALA A 143 18.30 -3.50 -24.05
C ALA A 143 18.53 -2.60 -22.83
N ILE A 144 17.48 -2.34 -22.04
CA ILE A 144 17.59 -1.50 -20.83
C ILE A 144 18.45 -2.18 -19.76
N ALA A 145 18.36 -3.50 -19.62
CA ALA A 145 19.18 -4.26 -18.67
C ALA A 145 20.67 -4.22 -19.01
N GLU A 146 21.01 -4.43 -20.28
CA GLU A 146 22.40 -4.32 -20.75
C GLU A 146 22.96 -2.92 -20.57
N HIS A 147 22.14 -1.88 -20.77
CA HIS A 147 22.56 -0.48 -20.59
C HIS A 147 22.85 -0.15 -19.12
N ILE A 148 21.96 -0.56 -18.20
CA ILE A 148 22.07 -0.26 -16.78
C ILE A 148 23.16 -1.09 -16.10
N ALA A 149 23.17 -2.40 -16.31
CA ALA A 149 24.01 -3.34 -15.58
C ALA A 149 25.16 -3.97 -16.40
N GLY A 150 25.24 -3.66 -17.68
CA GLY A 150 26.23 -4.22 -18.59
C GLY A 150 25.87 -5.61 -19.12
N SER A 151 24.97 -6.35 -18.48
CA SER A 151 24.43 -7.63 -18.96
C SER A 151 23.06 -7.91 -18.37
N GLU A 152 22.30 -8.81 -19.02
CA GLU A 152 21.01 -9.28 -18.51
C GLU A 152 21.14 -10.00 -17.16
N GLU A 153 22.21 -10.79 -17.00
CA GLU A 153 22.50 -11.57 -15.79
C GLU A 153 22.77 -10.64 -14.61
N ALA A 154 23.61 -9.60 -14.81
CA ALA A 154 23.89 -8.62 -13.75
C ALA A 154 22.66 -7.81 -13.37
N PHE A 155 21.77 -7.52 -14.34
CA PHE A 155 20.49 -6.86 -14.03
C PHE A 155 19.53 -7.78 -13.27
N ALA A 156 19.51 -9.09 -13.60
CA ALA A 156 18.72 -10.07 -12.82
C ALA A 156 19.21 -10.16 -11.36
N ASP A 157 20.52 -10.04 -11.11
CA ASP A 157 21.07 -9.93 -9.76
C ASP A 157 20.57 -8.67 -9.04
N MET A 158 20.48 -7.51 -9.75
CA MET A 158 19.86 -6.30 -9.18
C MET A 158 18.37 -6.54 -8.85
N MET A 159 17.60 -7.19 -9.74
CA MET A 159 16.21 -7.54 -9.49
C MET A 159 16.06 -8.39 -8.22
N ASN A 160 16.95 -9.36 -7.98
CA ASN A 160 16.96 -10.19 -6.78
C ASN A 160 17.29 -9.37 -5.53
N GLN A 161 18.22 -8.42 -5.59
CA GLN A 161 18.51 -7.50 -4.48
C GLN A 161 17.30 -6.62 -4.13
N TYR A 162 16.62 -6.07 -5.13
CA TYR A 162 15.37 -5.31 -4.90
C TYR A 162 14.25 -6.20 -4.36
N SER A 163 14.21 -7.49 -4.76
CA SER A 163 13.28 -8.48 -4.19
C SER A 163 13.48 -8.61 -2.68
N GLU A 164 14.71 -8.71 -2.21
CA GLU A 164 15.04 -8.75 -0.78
C GLU A 164 14.62 -7.46 -0.06
N VAL A 165 14.93 -6.29 -0.64
CA VAL A 165 14.57 -4.98 -0.07
C VAL A 165 13.06 -4.80 0.04
N LEU A 166 12.29 -5.31 -0.92
CA LEU A 166 10.84 -5.23 -0.95
C LEU A 166 10.15 -6.35 -0.15
N GLY A 167 10.92 -7.33 0.37
CA GLY A 167 10.38 -8.46 1.13
C GLY A 167 9.62 -9.47 0.27
N LEU A 168 9.99 -9.64 -1.01
CA LEU A 168 9.38 -10.59 -1.94
C LEU A 168 10.02 -11.98 -1.72
N THR A 169 9.48 -12.74 -0.77
CA THR A 169 10.12 -13.96 -0.25
C THR A 169 10.05 -15.17 -1.20
N GLU A 170 9.07 -15.18 -2.09
CA GLU A 170 8.83 -16.28 -3.04
C GLU A 170 9.22 -15.90 -4.48
N SER A 171 9.98 -14.80 -4.64
CA SER A 171 10.41 -14.28 -5.93
C SER A 171 11.88 -14.55 -6.19
N PHE A 172 12.18 -15.05 -7.40
CA PHE A 172 13.55 -15.21 -7.88
C PHE A 172 13.63 -14.93 -9.38
N PHE A 173 14.59 -14.12 -9.79
CA PHE A 173 14.77 -13.67 -11.15
C PHE A 173 16.05 -14.22 -11.78
N MET A 174 15.94 -14.89 -12.91
CA MET A 174 17.04 -15.40 -13.73
C MET A 174 17.18 -14.64 -15.06
N ASN A 175 16.13 -13.91 -15.45
CA ASN A 175 16.11 -13.09 -16.65
C ASN A 175 15.16 -11.91 -16.48
N VAL A 176 15.27 -10.93 -17.37
CA VAL A 176 14.52 -9.66 -17.28
C VAL A 176 13.17 -9.66 -17.98
N SER A 177 12.82 -10.72 -18.69
CA SER A 177 11.64 -10.77 -19.56
C SER A 177 10.54 -11.70 -19.06
N GLY A 178 10.90 -12.69 -18.24
CA GLY A 178 10.02 -13.79 -17.85
C GLY A 178 9.75 -14.79 -18.97
N LEU A 179 10.63 -14.82 -19.96
CA LEU A 179 10.59 -15.85 -20.97
C LEU A 179 11.18 -17.14 -20.39
N ASP A 180 10.39 -18.19 -20.36
CA ASP A 180 10.82 -19.49 -19.85
C ASP A 180 11.77 -20.17 -20.83
N THR A 181 12.76 -20.88 -20.29
CA THR A 181 13.57 -21.83 -21.03
C THR A 181 13.35 -23.23 -20.46
N GLU A 182 13.76 -24.27 -21.16
CA GLU A 182 13.62 -25.67 -20.66
C GLU A 182 14.30 -25.90 -19.30
N LEU A 183 15.30 -25.09 -18.94
CA LEU A 183 16.14 -25.27 -17.75
C LEU A 183 15.93 -24.19 -16.70
N TYR A 184 15.42 -23.01 -17.07
CA TYR A 184 15.39 -21.83 -16.21
C TYR A 184 14.10 -21.04 -16.39
N TYR A 185 13.47 -20.67 -15.30
CA TYR A 185 12.32 -19.76 -15.27
C TYR A 185 12.38 -18.89 -13.99
N ASN A 186 11.81 -17.71 -14.08
CA ASN A 186 11.60 -16.86 -12.92
C ASN A 186 10.47 -17.44 -12.06
N THR A 187 10.50 -17.17 -10.78
CA THR A 187 9.38 -17.49 -9.87
C THR A 187 8.89 -16.23 -9.19
N MET A 188 7.59 -16.14 -8.96
CA MET A 188 6.94 -15.12 -8.11
C MET A 188 5.65 -15.69 -7.54
N SER A 189 5.29 -15.25 -6.35
CA SER A 189 3.96 -15.51 -5.79
C SER A 189 2.97 -14.39 -6.13
N ALA A 190 1.67 -14.65 -5.99
CA ALA A 190 0.66 -13.61 -6.16
C ALA A 190 0.80 -12.51 -5.10
N ARG A 191 1.21 -12.85 -3.87
CA ARG A 191 1.50 -11.88 -2.81
C ARG A 191 2.67 -11.00 -3.17
N ASP A 192 3.77 -11.56 -3.63
CA ASP A 192 4.95 -10.79 -4.03
C ASP A 192 4.65 -9.84 -5.19
N LEU A 193 3.85 -10.32 -6.17
CA LEU A 193 3.38 -9.46 -7.25
C LEU A 193 2.50 -8.31 -6.76
N ALA A 194 1.65 -8.55 -5.75
CA ALA A 194 0.83 -7.50 -5.15
C ALA A 194 1.69 -6.48 -4.38
N LEU A 195 2.70 -6.93 -3.62
CA LEU A 195 3.66 -6.06 -2.92
C LEU A 195 4.49 -5.23 -3.90
N LEU A 196 4.99 -5.85 -4.97
CA LEU A 196 5.72 -5.15 -6.02
C LEU A 196 4.85 -4.10 -6.72
N ALA A 197 3.59 -4.45 -7.02
CA ALA A 197 2.63 -3.52 -7.60
C ALA A 197 2.33 -2.36 -6.66
N GLN A 198 2.15 -2.63 -5.36
CA GLN A 198 1.94 -1.62 -4.32
C GLN A 198 3.15 -0.68 -4.23
N ALA A 199 4.36 -1.23 -4.20
CA ALA A 199 5.59 -0.43 -4.19
C ALA A 199 5.71 0.44 -5.44
N THR A 200 5.42 -0.10 -6.63
CA THR A 200 5.43 0.65 -7.89
C THR A 200 4.43 1.82 -7.86
N ILE A 201 3.20 1.58 -7.40
CA ILE A 201 2.17 2.62 -7.30
C ILE A 201 2.57 3.73 -6.33
N ASN A 202 3.07 3.36 -5.15
CA ASN A 202 3.31 4.30 -4.06
C ASN A 202 4.64 5.06 -4.23
N LYS A 203 5.72 4.38 -4.65
CA LYS A 203 7.05 5.00 -4.80
C LYS A 203 7.28 5.63 -6.16
N HIS A 204 6.68 5.08 -7.21
CA HIS A 204 6.87 5.51 -8.59
C HIS A 204 5.63 6.25 -9.14
N ALA A 205 4.93 6.99 -8.29
CA ALA A 205 3.67 7.67 -8.65
C ALA A 205 3.80 8.58 -9.90
N GLU A 206 4.97 9.18 -10.14
CA GLU A 206 5.23 10.00 -11.32
C GLU A 206 5.30 9.17 -12.62
N PHE A 207 5.80 7.93 -12.54
CA PHE A 207 5.94 7.02 -13.70
C PHE A 207 4.73 6.09 -13.86
N TYR A 208 3.92 5.93 -12.81
CA TYR A 208 2.79 5.00 -12.84
C TYR A 208 1.78 5.26 -13.97
N PRO A 209 1.53 6.50 -14.42
CA PRO A 209 0.66 6.77 -15.57
C PRO A 209 1.02 6.04 -16.86
N LEU A 210 2.29 5.62 -17.06
CA LEU A 210 2.71 4.82 -18.21
C LEU A 210 1.93 3.49 -18.30
N TYR A 211 1.53 2.92 -17.16
CA TYR A 211 0.77 1.66 -17.12
C TYR A 211 -0.68 1.82 -17.61
N ALA A 212 -1.20 3.05 -17.58
CA ALA A 212 -2.53 3.39 -18.07
C ALA A 212 -2.57 3.70 -19.57
N GLU A 213 -1.41 3.86 -20.22
CA GLU A 213 -1.35 4.12 -21.66
C GLU A 213 -1.92 2.95 -22.44
N ARG A 214 -2.92 3.24 -23.29
CA ARG A 214 -3.65 2.22 -24.04
C ARG A 214 -2.94 1.74 -25.28
N GLU A 215 -2.03 2.54 -25.81
CA GLU A 215 -1.30 2.27 -27.03
C GLU A 215 0.03 3.03 -27.07
N PHE A 216 0.97 2.48 -27.81
CA PHE A 216 2.27 3.08 -28.05
C PHE A 216 2.66 2.91 -29.52
N THR A 217 3.27 3.92 -30.11
CA THR A 217 3.74 3.85 -31.51
C THR A 217 5.24 4.06 -31.53
N TYR A 218 5.97 3.04 -31.98
CA TYR A 218 7.40 3.11 -32.16
C TYR A 218 7.76 2.72 -33.59
N ASN A 219 8.68 3.45 -34.26
CA ASN A 219 9.06 3.24 -35.66
C ASN A 219 7.86 3.08 -36.62
N GLY A 220 6.79 3.84 -36.41
CA GLY A 220 5.56 3.76 -37.22
C GLY A 220 4.71 2.52 -36.94
N ILE A 221 5.10 1.65 -36.02
CA ILE A 221 4.35 0.45 -35.60
C ILE A 221 3.51 0.81 -34.37
N ARG A 222 2.20 0.89 -34.55
CA ARG A 222 1.23 1.13 -33.47
C ARG A 222 0.86 -0.18 -32.80
N GLN A 223 0.99 -0.23 -31.48
CA GLN A 223 0.73 -1.43 -30.68
C GLN A 223 -0.15 -1.08 -29.49
N SER A 224 -1.18 -1.90 -29.24
CA SER A 224 -2.12 -1.69 -28.12
C SER A 224 -1.60 -2.35 -26.84
N ASN A 225 -1.93 -1.76 -25.69
CA ASN A 225 -1.68 -2.38 -24.39
C ASN A 225 -2.43 -3.72 -24.30
N ARG A 226 -1.74 -4.73 -23.79
CA ARG A 226 -2.26 -6.10 -23.67
C ARG A 226 -3.24 -6.29 -22.51
N ASN A 227 -3.30 -5.32 -21.58
CA ASN A 227 -4.31 -5.31 -20.52
C ASN A 227 -5.65 -4.83 -21.08
N THR A 228 -6.52 -5.77 -21.46
CA THR A 228 -7.82 -5.47 -22.05
C THR A 228 -8.77 -4.76 -21.09
N LEU A 229 -8.55 -4.82 -19.76
CA LEU A 229 -9.37 -4.10 -18.77
C LEU A 229 -9.23 -2.59 -18.88
N LEU A 230 -8.09 -2.05 -19.35
CA LEU A 230 -7.92 -0.62 -19.62
C LEU A 230 -8.96 -0.07 -20.63
N PHE A 231 -9.51 -0.93 -21.49
CA PHE A 231 -10.49 -0.56 -22.50
C PHE A 231 -11.94 -0.82 -22.05
N ARG A 232 -12.13 -1.66 -21.01
CA ARG A 232 -13.45 -2.12 -20.53
C ARG A 232 -13.92 -1.43 -19.26
N ASP A 233 -12.98 -1.05 -18.38
CA ASP A 233 -13.28 -0.40 -17.11
C ASP A 233 -12.45 0.88 -16.97
N ARG A 234 -13.14 2.01 -16.85
CA ARG A 234 -12.52 3.34 -16.75
C ARG A 234 -11.72 3.54 -15.43
N ASN A 235 -11.99 2.71 -14.42
CA ASN A 235 -11.31 2.80 -13.14
C ASN A 235 -9.98 2.04 -13.14
N VAL A 236 -9.78 1.14 -14.12
CA VAL A 236 -8.52 0.40 -14.26
C VAL A 236 -7.47 1.29 -14.92
N ASP A 237 -6.31 1.38 -14.29
CA ASP A 237 -5.18 2.23 -14.72
C ASP A 237 -3.83 1.49 -14.77
N GLY A 238 -3.83 0.17 -14.72
CA GLY A 238 -2.66 -0.71 -14.78
C GLY A 238 -3.06 -2.17 -14.70
N MET A 239 -2.17 -3.16 -14.66
CA MET A 239 -0.74 -2.92 -14.71
C MET A 239 -0.11 -3.77 -15.82
N LYS A 240 -0.07 -5.10 -15.68
CA LYS A 240 0.70 -5.97 -16.57
C LYS A 240 0.06 -7.32 -16.76
N THR A 241 0.19 -7.86 -18.00
CA THR A 241 -0.21 -9.22 -18.35
C THR A 241 1.01 -10.12 -18.49
N GLY A 242 0.84 -11.41 -18.22
CA GLY A 242 1.80 -12.48 -18.47
C GLY A 242 1.15 -13.65 -19.19
N TRP A 243 1.94 -14.37 -19.99
CA TRP A 243 1.57 -15.65 -20.54
C TRP A 243 2.80 -16.43 -21.00
N THR A 244 2.89 -17.67 -20.60
CA THR A 244 3.68 -18.75 -21.19
C THR A 244 2.88 -20.04 -21.05
N ASP A 245 3.30 -21.12 -21.72
CA ASP A 245 2.65 -22.42 -21.57
C ASP A 245 2.67 -22.92 -20.11
N ALA A 246 3.76 -22.64 -19.37
CA ALA A 246 3.91 -23.04 -17.99
C ALA A 246 3.09 -22.16 -17.03
N ALA A 247 3.06 -20.82 -17.26
CA ALA A 247 2.39 -19.86 -16.39
C ALA A 247 0.86 -19.83 -16.56
N GLY A 248 0.34 -20.23 -17.73
CA GLY A 248 -1.02 -19.88 -18.12
C GLY A 248 -1.19 -18.37 -18.33
N TYR A 249 -2.41 -17.89 -18.32
CA TYR A 249 -2.70 -16.46 -18.50
C TYR A 249 -2.77 -15.77 -17.14
N CYS A 250 -1.92 -14.76 -16.96
CA CYS A 250 -1.76 -14.00 -15.72
C CYS A 250 -2.06 -12.52 -15.93
N LEU A 251 -2.56 -11.85 -14.88
CA LEU A 251 -2.80 -10.41 -14.86
C LEU A 251 -2.59 -9.84 -13.46
N VAL A 252 -1.77 -8.79 -13.38
CA VAL A 252 -1.77 -7.83 -12.30
C VAL A 252 -2.54 -6.62 -12.78
N ALA A 253 -3.58 -6.23 -12.04
CA ALA A 253 -4.36 -5.04 -12.35
C ALA A 253 -4.48 -4.12 -11.14
N SER A 254 -4.49 -2.80 -11.40
CA SER A 254 -4.86 -1.78 -10.43
C SER A 254 -6.08 -1.03 -10.94
N ALA A 255 -6.94 -0.67 -10.00
CA ALA A 255 -8.10 0.16 -10.26
C ALA A 255 -8.33 1.12 -9.10
N GLU A 256 -8.77 2.36 -9.40
CA GLU A 256 -9.11 3.34 -8.39
C GLU A 256 -10.54 3.82 -8.55
N ARG A 257 -11.27 3.87 -7.42
CA ARG A 257 -12.65 4.31 -7.37
C ARG A 257 -12.97 4.93 -6.02
N ASP A 258 -13.55 6.13 -6.04
CA ASP A 258 -14.04 6.83 -4.84
C ASP A 258 -12.97 6.94 -3.72
N GLY A 259 -11.68 7.12 -4.10
CA GLY A 259 -10.55 7.25 -3.19
C GLY A 259 -9.97 5.92 -2.65
N MET A 260 -10.57 4.78 -3.01
CA MET A 260 -10.04 3.45 -2.75
C MET A 260 -9.31 2.93 -3.99
N ARG A 261 -8.07 2.45 -3.81
CA ARG A 261 -7.29 1.78 -4.87
C ARG A 261 -7.10 0.32 -4.53
N LEU A 262 -7.49 -0.55 -5.46
CA LEU A 262 -7.30 -2.00 -5.34
C LEU A 262 -6.22 -2.50 -6.29
N ILE A 263 -5.46 -3.49 -5.82
CA ILE A 263 -4.54 -4.29 -6.61
C ILE A 263 -5.08 -5.72 -6.63
N SER A 264 -5.26 -6.25 -7.83
CA SER A 264 -5.68 -7.63 -8.05
C SER A 264 -4.61 -8.38 -8.83
N VAL A 265 -4.18 -9.51 -8.32
CA VAL A 265 -3.30 -10.45 -9.01
C VAL A 265 -4.08 -11.73 -9.26
N VAL A 266 -4.08 -12.21 -10.52
CA VAL A 266 -4.67 -13.50 -10.90
C VAL A 266 -3.66 -14.24 -11.78
N MET A 267 -3.29 -15.45 -11.37
CA MET A 267 -2.31 -16.29 -12.06
C MET A 267 -2.92 -17.60 -12.51
N GLY A 268 -2.41 -18.15 -13.62
CA GLY A 268 -2.75 -19.51 -14.07
C GLY A 268 -4.17 -19.69 -14.61
N THR A 269 -4.75 -18.67 -15.24
CA THR A 269 -6.06 -18.83 -15.91
C THR A 269 -5.95 -19.48 -17.28
N ALA A 270 -7.07 -19.99 -17.80
CA ALA A 270 -7.09 -20.78 -19.04
C ALA A 270 -7.01 -19.95 -20.33
N SER A 271 -7.29 -18.63 -20.30
CA SER A 271 -7.31 -17.80 -21.48
C SER A 271 -7.12 -16.32 -21.18
N GLU A 272 -6.83 -15.54 -22.22
CA GLU A 272 -6.76 -14.08 -22.14
C GLU A 272 -8.06 -13.45 -21.63
N GLU A 273 -9.19 -13.94 -22.09
CA GLU A 273 -10.50 -13.48 -21.64
C GLU A 273 -10.76 -13.89 -20.17
N ALA A 274 -10.37 -15.12 -19.79
CA ALA A 274 -10.53 -15.60 -18.42
C ALA A 274 -9.77 -14.73 -17.41
N ARG A 275 -8.49 -14.39 -17.67
CA ARG A 275 -7.73 -13.52 -16.75
C ARG A 275 -8.41 -12.17 -16.55
N ALA A 276 -9.00 -11.59 -17.61
CA ALA A 276 -9.71 -10.32 -17.50
C ALA A 276 -11.02 -10.45 -16.70
N ILE A 277 -11.82 -11.49 -16.96
CA ILE A 277 -13.07 -11.74 -16.23
C ILE A 277 -12.81 -12.01 -14.75
N GLU A 278 -11.84 -12.86 -14.43
CA GLU A 278 -11.54 -13.24 -13.04
C GLU A 278 -11.00 -12.04 -12.24
N THR A 279 -10.13 -11.25 -12.85
CA THR A 279 -9.66 -9.98 -12.26
C THR A 279 -10.83 -9.00 -12.01
N GLN A 280 -11.74 -8.84 -12.98
CA GLN A 280 -12.90 -7.97 -12.83
C GLN A 280 -13.84 -8.43 -11.70
N LYS A 281 -14.00 -9.74 -11.47
CA LYS A 281 -14.78 -10.27 -10.34
C LYS A 281 -14.17 -9.83 -9.01
N LEU A 282 -12.84 -9.94 -8.86
CA LEU A 282 -12.12 -9.52 -7.65
C LEU A 282 -12.30 -8.01 -7.41
N LEU A 283 -12.01 -7.18 -8.41
CA LEU A 283 -12.15 -5.72 -8.31
C LEU A 283 -13.59 -5.31 -7.95
N THR A 284 -14.58 -5.94 -8.63
CA THR A 284 -16.00 -5.67 -8.36
C THR A 284 -16.39 -6.02 -6.95
N TYR A 285 -15.89 -7.16 -6.42
CA TYR A 285 -16.15 -7.58 -5.05
C TYR A 285 -15.54 -6.59 -4.05
N GLY A 286 -14.26 -6.23 -4.23
CA GLY A 286 -13.59 -5.29 -3.33
C GLY A 286 -14.32 -3.94 -3.27
N PHE A 287 -14.55 -3.29 -4.40
CA PHE A 287 -15.25 -2.00 -4.44
C PHE A 287 -16.70 -2.04 -3.95
N ARG A 288 -17.35 -3.19 -4.05
CA ARG A 288 -18.75 -3.32 -3.61
C ARG A 288 -18.88 -3.45 -2.10
N TYR A 289 -17.96 -4.18 -1.47
CA TYR A 289 -18.12 -4.60 -0.08
C TYR A 289 -17.12 -3.96 0.87
N TYR A 290 -16.09 -3.27 0.35
CA TYR A 290 -15.06 -2.62 1.16
C TYR A 290 -14.94 -1.14 0.82
N GLU A 291 -14.38 -0.40 1.76
CA GLU A 291 -14.07 1.02 1.61
C GLU A 291 -12.82 1.37 2.42
N THR A 292 -12.07 2.37 1.95
CA THR A 292 -10.86 2.86 2.61
C THR A 292 -11.15 4.20 3.25
N HIS A 293 -10.83 4.32 4.53
CA HIS A 293 -11.00 5.54 5.29
C HIS A 293 -9.67 6.09 5.76
N LYS A 294 -9.49 7.39 5.62
CA LYS A 294 -8.42 8.10 6.29
C LYS A 294 -8.83 8.35 7.74
N LEU A 295 -8.09 7.75 8.68
CA LEU A 295 -8.34 7.90 10.11
C LEU A 295 -7.69 9.17 10.66
N TYR A 296 -6.42 9.40 10.31
CA TYR A 296 -5.62 10.50 10.82
C TYR A 296 -4.83 11.16 9.71
N ASP A 297 -4.72 12.49 9.81
CA ASP A 297 -3.81 13.26 8.97
C ASP A 297 -2.38 13.20 9.52
N SER A 298 -1.39 13.39 8.65
CA SER A 298 0.00 13.55 9.10
C SER A 298 0.10 14.72 10.08
N ASN A 299 0.86 14.51 11.17
CA ASN A 299 1.04 15.46 12.26
C ASN A 299 -0.27 15.85 12.99
N GLN A 300 -1.26 14.96 12.98
CA GLN A 300 -2.51 15.22 13.69
C GLN A 300 -2.33 15.08 15.18
N VAL A 301 -2.68 16.15 15.93
CA VAL A 301 -2.74 16.10 17.39
C VAL A 301 -3.96 15.29 17.83
N LEU A 302 -3.72 14.29 18.68
CA LEU A 302 -4.77 13.44 19.25
C LEU A 302 -5.19 13.89 20.64
N THR A 303 -4.22 14.32 21.45
CA THR A 303 -4.47 14.76 22.84
C THR A 303 -3.43 15.77 23.29
N ASN A 304 -3.78 16.57 24.30
CA ASN A 304 -2.84 17.46 25.00
C ASN A 304 -2.76 16.99 26.46
N VAL A 305 -1.56 16.68 26.92
CA VAL A 305 -1.33 16.11 28.26
C VAL A 305 -0.43 17.02 29.11
N PRO A 306 -0.63 17.05 30.46
CA PRO A 306 0.26 17.77 31.33
C PRO A 306 1.68 17.22 31.29
N ILE A 307 2.68 18.12 31.34
CA ILE A 307 4.09 17.75 31.48
C ILE A 307 4.69 18.41 32.73
N PHE A 308 5.39 17.60 33.52
CA PHE A 308 6.03 18.01 34.75
C PHE A 308 7.52 18.27 34.54
N SER A 309 8.06 19.18 35.33
CA SER A 309 9.48 19.59 35.27
C SER A 309 9.91 20.20 33.93
N GLY A 310 8.97 20.54 33.05
CA GLY A 310 9.22 21.09 31.73
C GLY A 310 9.17 22.61 31.67
N ALA A 311 9.75 23.18 30.60
CA ALA A 311 9.59 24.60 30.28
C ALA A 311 8.15 24.96 29.90
N LEU A 312 7.38 23.97 29.41
CA LEU A 312 5.96 24.06 29.13
C LEU A 312 5.12 23.40 30.24
N ASN A 313 3.81 23.66 30.27
CA ASN A 313 2.87 23.07 31.22
C ASN A 313 2.16 21.83 30.62
N SER A 314 2.11 21.72 29.29
CA SER A 314 1.52 20.61 28.56
C SER A 314 2.24 20.41 27.26
N VAL A 315 2.06 19.23 26.67
CA VAL A 315 2.60 18.86 25.36
C VAL A 315 1.50 18.22 24.53
N ASP A 316 1.48 18.55 23.25
CA ASP A 316 0.63 17.90 22.28
C ASP A 316 1.24 16.56 21.89
N LEU A 317 0.40 15.52 21.94
CA LEU A 317 0.73 14.18 21.47
C LEU A 317 -0.12 13.84 20.25
N GLY A 318 0.48 13.19 19.27
CA GLY A 318 -0.20 12.93 18.01
C GLY A 318 0.41 11.82 17.18
N ILE A 319 -0.04 11.74 15.94
CA ILE A 319 0.40 10.79 14.92
C ILE A 319 1.35 11.51 13.97
N GLU A 320 2.46 10.86 13.62
CA GLU A 320 3.44 11.42 12.70
C GLU A 320 2.98 11.34 11.25
N ASP A 321 2.58 10.15 10.80
CA ASP A 321 2.16 9.86 9.43
C ASP A 321 0.64 9.80 9.28
N GLU A 322 0.16 9.95 8.03
CA GLU A 322 -1.24 9.72 7.74
C GLU A 322 -1.61 8.23 7.87
N VAL A 323 -2.76 7.96 8.44
CA VAL A 323 -3.24 6.59 8.69
C VAL A 323 -4.51 6.31 7.91
N TYR A 324 -4.50 5.22 7.18
CA TYR A 324 -5.65 4.69 6.46
C TYR A 324 -6.00 3.29 6.95
N ILE A 325 -7.26 2.94 6.84
CA ILE A 325 -7.76 1.58 7.09
C ILE A 325 -8.73 1.17 6.00
N THR A 326 -8.79 -0.12 5.77
CA THR A 326 -9.77 -0.74 4.88
C THR A 326 -10.74 -1.56 5.71
N ILE A 327 -12.02 -1.28 5.57
CA ILE A 327 -13.09 -1.92 6.34
C ILE A 327 -14.25 -2.35 5.43
N PRO A 328 -15.09 -3.24 5.92
CA PRO A 328 -16.38 -3.49 5.29
C PRO A 328 -17.21 -2.21 5.17
N ARG A 329 -17.84 -2.02 4.02
CA ARG A 329 -18.62 -0.83 3.72
C ARG A 329 -19.77 -0.62 4.70
N GLY A 330 -19.86 0.60 5.24
CA GLY A 330 -20.92 1.02 6.16
C GLY A 330 -20.66 0.68 7.62
N GLN A 331 -19.46 0.20 8.01
CA GLN A 331 -19.10 -0.09 9.40
C GLN A 331 -18.22 1.01 10.05
N SER A 332 -18.03 2.12 9.37
CA SER A 332 -17.16 3.20 9.87
C SER A 332 -17.60 3.80 11.21
N GLU A 333 -18.91 3.82 11.49
CA GLU A 333 -19.47 4.34 12.75
C GLU A 333 -19.30 3.37 13.95
N GLU A 334 -18.97 2.11 13.70
CA GLU A 334 -18.80 1.06 14.72
C GLU A 334 -17.35 1.01 15.24
N MET A 335 -16.45 1.78 14.65
CA MET A 335 -15.05 1.83 15.06
C MET A 335 -14.87 2.58 16.37
N THR A 336 -13.98 2.07 17.20
CA THR A 336 -13.57 2.73 18.46
C THR A 336 -12.06 2.96 18.45
N ALA A 337 -11.66 4.19 18.73
CA ALA A 337 -10.27 4.56 18.91
C ALA A 337 -9.96 4.76 20.39
N THR A 338 -8.86 4.17 20.86
CA THR A 338 -8.33 4.36 22.21
C THR A 338 -6.89 4.87 22.10
N VAL A 339 -6.55 5.86 22.92
CA VAL A 339 -5.19 6.39 23.05
C VAL A 339 -4.71 6.02 24.45
N ASP A 340 -3.63 5.27 24.52
CA ASP A 340 -2.99 4.84 25.75
C ASP A 340 -1.64 5.58 25.86
N VAL A 341 -1.52 6.47 26.83
CA VAL A 341 -0.32 7.29 27.09
C VAL A 341 -0.10 7.38 28.58
N ASP A 342 1.15 7.55 28.99
CA ASP A 342 1.49 7.71 30.40
C ASP A 342 0.74 8.89 31.02
N GLU A 343 0.11 8.66 32.19
CA GLU A 343 -0.63 9.70 32.93
C GLU A 343 0.29 10.83 33.43
N VAL A 344 1.57 10.52 33.67
CA VAL A 344 2.56 11.46 34.20
C VAL A 344 3.77 11.54 33.28
N ILE A 345 3.87 12.62 32.55
CA ILE A 345 4.97 12.87 31.64
C ILE A 345 5.95 13.88 32.24
N HIS A 346 7.24 13.57 32.13
CA HIS A 346 8.33 14.43 32.63
C HIS A 346 9.20 14.95 31.50
N ALA A 347 9.57 16.21 31.57
CA ALA A 347 10.62 16.79 30.74
C ALA A 347 12.02 16.37 31.19
N PRO A 348 13.03 16.32 30.29
CA PRO A 348 12.97 16.77 28.89
C PRO A 348 12.31 15.73 27.97
N LEU A 349 11.66 16.19 26.88
CA LEU A 349 11.20 15.36 25.79
C LEU A 349 11.90 15.77 24.51
N SER A 350 12.27 14.78 23.70
CA SER A 350 12.71 15.01 22.35
C SER A 350 11.50 15.18 21.41
N ASP A 351 11.69 15.91 20.32
CA ASP A 351 10.70 15.92 19.24
C ASP A 351 10.48 14.49 18.69
N ARG A 352 9.25 14.13 18.39
CA ARG A 352 8.85 12.79 17.91
C ARG A 352 9.20 11.63 18.85
N GLN A 353 9.39 11.92 20.14
CA GLN A 353 9.57 10.85 21.13
C GLN A 353 8.27 10.06 21.29
N ILE A 354 8.38 8.71 21.25
CA ILE A 354 7.23 7.82 21.49
C ILE A 354 6.76 7.98 22.94
N MET A 355 5.47 8.27 23.09
CA MET A 355 4.83 8.57 24.39
C MET A 355 3.70 7.59 24.71
N GLY A 356 3.33 6.72 23.78
CA GLY A 356 2.26 5.77 23.96
C GLY A 356 1.82 5.14 22.63
N GLU A 357 0.62 4.61 22.63
CA GLU A 357 0.03 4.02 21.41
C GLU A 357 -1.43 4.45 21.21
N VAL A 358 -1.84 4.44 19.95
CA VAL A 358 -3.24 4.53 19.55
C VAL A 358 -3.66 3.19 18.94
N ARG A 359 -4.83 2.74 19.34
CA ARG A 359 -5.43 1.51 18.83
C ARG A 359 -6.82 1.79 18.30
N VAL A 360 -7.10 1.32 17.08
CA VAL A 360 -8.43 1.41 16.45
C VAL A 360 -8.96 0.01 16.27
N VAL A 361 -10.15 -0.23 16.77
CA VAL A 361 -10.81 -1.54 16.72
C VAL A 361 -12.18 -1.42 16.06
N LEU A 362 -12.56 -2.46 15.34
CA LEU A 362 -13.90 -2.68 14.84
C LEU A 362 -14.39 -3.99 15.44
N GLU A 363 -15.49 -3.95 16.22
CA GLU A 363 -15.91 -5.06 17.05
C GLU A 363 -14.78 -5.53 18.00
N ASN A 364 -14.17 -6.70 17.72
CA ASN A 364 -13.04 -7.25 18.47
C ASN A 364 -11.73 -7.30 17.65
N ASN A 365 -11.76 -6.81 16.42
CA ASN A 365 -10.59 -6.85 15.53
C ASN A 365 -9.81 -5.55 15.62
N VAL A 366 -8.51 -5.63 15.88
CA VAL A 366 -7.62 -4.48 15.79
C VAL A 366 -7.37 -4.17 14.32
N LEU A 367 -7.85 -3.00 13.87
CA LEU A 367 -7.65 -2.52 12.52
C LEU A 367 -6.36 -1.74 12.35
N TYR A 368 -5.96 -1.01 13.40
CA TYR A 368 -4.74 -0.21 13.43
C TYR A 368 -4.20 -0.14 14.86
N GLN A 369 -2.89 -0.20 14.98
CA GLN A 369 -2.13 0.06 16.20
C GLN A 369 -0.86 0.79 15.81
N GLY A 370 -0.63 1.96 16.39
CA GLY A 370 0.51 2.80 16.05
C GLY A 370 0.99 3.65 17.21
N SER A 371 2.22 4.16 17.09
CA SER A 371 2.84 5.00 18.12
C SER A 371 2.19 6.38 18.18
N VAL A 372 1.98 6.87 19.37
CA VAL A 372 1.66 8.27 19.66
C VAL A 372 2.96 8.96 20.07
N VAL A 373 3.29 10.07 19.41
CA VAL A 373 4.56 10.78 19.60
C VAL A 373 4.34 12.20 20.12
N SER A 374 5.37 12.76 20.79
CA SER A 374 5.40 14.18 21.11
C SER A 374 5.49 15.02 19.85
N MET A 375 4.63 16.04 19.72
CA MET A 375 4.58 16.90 18.54
C MET A 375 5.62 18.04 18.58
N GLN A 376 6.38 18.12 19.67
CA GLN A 376 7.46 19.09 19.87
C GLN A 376 8.41 18.65 20.98
N ALA A 377 9.64 19.12 20.93
CA ALA A 377 10.58 18.98 22.04
C ALA A 377 10.17 19.86 23.22
N VAL A 378 10.40 19.39 24.44
CA VAL A 378 10.18 20.16 25.67
C VAL A 378 11.44 20.11 26.53
N GLU A 379 12.08 21.26 26.71
CA GLU A 379 13.25 21.40 27.60
C GLU A 379 12.88 21.32 29.06
N GLN A 380 13.88 21.08 29.91
CA GLN A 380 13.70 21.17 31.38
C GLN A 380 13.34 22.58 31.82
N GLY A 381 12.36 22.70 32.67
CA GLY A 381 11.98 23.95 33.31
C GLY A 381 12.98 24.41 34.36
N GLY A 382 12.90 25.68 34.73
CA GLY A 382 13.71 26.26 35.78
C GLY A 382 13.50 25.60 37.17
N ILE A 383 14.46 25.75 38.07
CA ILE A 383 14.48 25.09 39.40
C ILE A 383 13.18 25.34 40.18
N LEU A 384 12.63 26.55 40.12
CA LEU A 384 11.40 26.90 40.84
C LEU A 384 10.18 26.16 40.30
N LYS A 385 10.06 26.07 38.96
CA LYS A 385 8.95 25.32 38.33
C LYS A 385 9.04 23.83 38.69
N ARG A 386 10.23 23.24 38.58
CA ARG A 386 10.48 21.82 38.94
C ARG A 386 10.09 21.54 40.41
N PHE A 387 10.36 22.47 41.31
CA PHE A 387 9.99 22.32 42.71
C PHE A 387 8.47 22.39 42.89
N VAL A 388 7.79 23.32 42.22
CA VAL A 388 6.32 23.44 42.25
C VAL A 388 5.67 22.19 41.69
N ASP A 389 6.15 21.71 40.53
CA ASP A 389 5.63 20.50 39.88
C ASP A 389 5.81 19.26 40.79
N TRP A 390 6.97 19.14 41.49
CA TRP A 390 7.22 18.07 42.45
C TRP A 390 6.22 18.09 43.61
N ILE A 391 5.92 19.28 44.17
CA ILE A 391 4.91 19.44 45.22
C ILE A 391 3.53 19.02 44.69
N THR A 392 3.16 19.45 43.49
CA THR A 392 1.86 19.14 42.86
C THR A 392 1.67 17.64 42.74
N LEU A 393 2.69 16.92 42.24
CA LEU A 393 2.67 15.46 42.12
C LEU A 393 2.58 14.76 43.49
N LEU A 394 3.28 15.27 44.51
CA LEU A 394 3.22 14.70 45.82
C LEU A 394 1.80 14.78 46.43
N PHE A 395 1.11 15.90 46.23
CA PHE A 395 -0.28 16.07 46.69
C PHE A 395 -1.25 15.24 45.82
N SER A 396 -1.08 15.20 44.52
CA SER A 396 -1.91 14.36 43.63
C SER A 396 -1.86 12.89 44.08
N ASN A 397 -0.68 12.33 44.30
CA ASN A 397 -0.50 10.94 44.75
C ASN A 397 -1.07 10.68 46.16
N MET A 398 -1.18 11.69 47.04
CA MET A 398 -1.79 11.53 48.34
C MET A 398 -3.33 11.49 48.35
N PHE A 399 -3.97 12.02 47.29
CA PHE A 399 -5.42 12.08 47.16
C PHE A 399 -6.00 11.10 46.16
N SER A 400 -5.15 10.38 45.39
CA SER A 400 -5.53 9.35 44.41
C SER A 400 -5.43 7.92 44.96
N GLY A 401 -5.13 7.71 46.25
CA GLY A 401 -5.04 6.43 46.95
C GLY A 401 -6.31 6.05 47.70
#